data_81b600851c08ec08c72ac63576db852f
#
_entry.id   81b600851c08ec08c72ac63576db852f
#
_cell.length_a   1.000
_cell.length_b   1.000
_cell.length_c   1.000
_cell.angle_alpha   90.00
_cell.angle_beta   90.00
_cell.angle_gamma   90.00
#
_symmetry.space_group_name_H-M   'P 1'
#
loop_
_entity.id
_entity.type
_entity.pdbx_description
1 polymer ?
#
loop_
_entity_poly.entity_id
_entity_poly.type
_entity_poly.pdbx_seq_one_letter_code
_entity_poly.pdbx_strand_id
1 'polypeptide(L)'
;MFCIICSVRYSNPKLMHVGHQYMADNFDPKTFTGLIEFKSFHITPDKGLGIFTFNNQTNMQKHLSDIKSFNKDYEDRFSCKITLDTGIANPDLYYKA
;
A
#
# COMPACT_ATOMS: atom_id res chain seq x y z
N MET A 1 -0.59 16.29 -1.97
CA MET A 1 -1.00 15.01 -1.41
C MET A 1 0.23 14.16 -1.11
N PHE A 2 0.14 13.36 -0.07
CA PHE A 2 1.29 12.63 0.48
C PHE A 2 0.99 11.14 0.40
N CYS A 3 1.94 10.37 -0.16
CA CYS A 3 1.70 8.97 -0.47
C CYS A 3 2.66 8.04 0.28
N ILE A 4 2.14 6.87 0.64
CA ILE A 4 2.95 5.72 1.03
C ILE A 4 2.78 4.69 -0.08
N ILE A 5 3.90 4.24 -0.64
CA ILE A 5 3.92 3.34 -1.79
C ILE A 5 4.56 2.02 -1.37
N CYS A 6 3.81 0.94 -1.47
CA CYS A 6 4.27 -0.40 -1.12
C CYS A 6 4.35 -1.26 -2.38
N SER A 7 5.55 -1.71 -2.72
CA SER A 7 5.77 -2.68 -3.79
C SER A 7 5.93 -4.05 -3.18
N VAL A 8 5.16 -5.02 -3.65
CA VAL A 8 5.11 -6.36 -3.07
C VAL A 8 5.48 -7.39 -4.13
N ARG A 9 6.47 -8.23 -3.83
CA ARG A 9 6.83 -9.37 -4.67
C ARG A 9 6.61 -10.66 -3.91
N TYR A 10 5.75 -11.50 -4.44
CA TYR A 10 5.42 -12.80 -3.86
C TYR A 10 6.35 -13.88 -4.39
N SER A 11 6.53 -14.96 -3.60
CA SER A 11 7.36 -16.09 -4.04
C SER A 11 6.69 -16.92 -5.14
N ASN A 12 5.35 -16.82 -5.27
CA ASN A 12 4.61 -17.40 -6.40
C ASN A 12 3.25 -16.71 -6.57
N PRO A 13 2.61 -16.83 -7.77
CA PRO A 13 1.34 -16.15 -8.06
C PRO A 13 0.16 -16.58 -7.17
N LYS A 14 0.13 -17.80 -6.67
CA LYS A 14 -0.95 -18.27 -5.80
C LYS A 14 -0.98 -17.51 -4.48
N LEU A 15 0.20 -17.20 -3.93
CA LEU A 15 0.31 -16.43 -2.70
C LEU A 15 -0.18 -15.01 -2.87
N MET A 16 0.02 -14.40 -4.04
CA MET A 16 -0.53 -13.09 -4.34
C MET A 16 -2.06 -13.12 -4.28
N HIS A 17 -2.68 -14.12 -4.87
CA HIS A 17 -4.13 -14.25 -4.86
C HIS A 17 -4.68 -14.38 -3.42
N VAL A 18 -4.08 -15.26 -2.62
CA VAL A 18 -4.47 -15.46 -1.21
C VAL A 18 -4.23 -14.19 -0.38
N GLY A 19 -3.10 -13.53 -0.60
CA GLY A 19 -2.76 -12.30 0.10
C GLY A 19 -3.73 -11.17 -0.20
N HIS A 20 -4.14 -11.01 -1.45
CA HIS A 20 -5.13 -10.00 -1.84
C HIS A 20 -6.49 -10.29 -1.21
N GLN A 21 -6.89 -11.56 -1.11
CA GLN A 21 -8.13 -11.92 -0.44
C GLN A 21 -8.07 -11.56 1.05
N TYR A 22 -6.94 -11.83 1.70
CA TYR A 22 -6.72 -11.43 3.08
C TYR A 22 -6.84 -9.92 3.27
N MET A 23 -6.27 -9.14 2.35
CA MET A 23 -6.39 -7.68 2.37
C MET A 23 -7.84 -7.24 2.23
N ALA A 24 -8.57 -7.81 1.27
CA ALA A 24 -9.97 -7.47 1.05
C ALA A 24 -10.81 -7.74 2.29
N ASP A 25 -10.49 -8.80 3.03
CA ASP A 25 -11.26 -9.20 4.21
C ASP A 25 -10.87 -8.41 5.47
N ASN A 26 -9.65 -7.89 5.56
CA ASN A 26 -9.11 -7.32 6.79
C ASN A 26 -8.70 -5.85 6.71
N PHE A 27 -8.59 -5.28 5.54
CA PHE A 27 -8.21 -3.88 5.39
C PHE A 27 -9.42 -2.97 5.49
N ASP A 28 -9.39 -2.07 6.48
CA ASP A 28 -10.44 -1.06 6.65
C ASP A 28 -9.83 0.34 6.47
N PRO A 29 -10.08 1.00 5.33
CA PRO A 29 -9.53 2.32 5.06
C PRO A 29 -10.00 3.39 6.06
N LYS A 30 -11.13 3.18 6.71
CA LYS A 30 -11.68 4.14 7.67
C LYS A 30 -10.86 4.25 8.95
N THR A 31 -9.98 3.28 9.22
CA THR A 31 -9.09 3.34 10.38
C THR A 31 -7.91 4.28 10.19
N PHE A 32 -7.69 4.77 8.97
CA PHE A 32 -6.57 5.64 8.63
C PHE A 32 -7.04 7.09 8.55
N THR A 33 -6.73 7.89 9.58
CA THR A 33 -7.06 9.31 9.63
C THR A 33 -6.43 10.04 8.43
N GLY A 34 -7.26 10.75 7.66
CA GLY A 34 -6.78 11.55 6.53
C GLY A 34 -6.46 10.77 5.27
N LEU A 35 -6.74 9.48 5.24
CA LEU A 35 -6.60 8.70 4.01
C LEU A 35 -7.67 9.13 3.01
N ILE A 36 -7.22 9.61 1.85
CA ILE A 36 -8.11 10.05 0.76
C ILE A 36 -8.44 8.89 -0.16
N GLU A 37 -7.43 8.04 -0.42
CA GLU A 37 -7.54 7.02 -1.44
C GLU A 37 -6.53 5.91 -1.16
N PHE A 38 -6.93 4.68 -1.45
CA PHE A 38 -6.03 3.54 -1.55
C PHE A 38 -6.26 2.86 -2.88
N LYS A 39 -5.17 2.61 -3.63
CA LYS A 39 -5.22 1.88 -4.90
C LYS A 39 -4.27 0.70 -4.84
N SER A 40 -4.71 -0.40 -5.42
CA SER A 40 -3.90 -1.59 -5.58
C SER A 40 -3.77 -1.93 -7.06
N PHE A 41 -2.56 -2.27 -7.49
CA PHE A 41 -2.26 -2.61 -8.88
C PHE A 41 -1.66 -4.00 -8.97
N HIS A 42 -2.07 -4.74 -9.98
CA HIS A 42 -1.40 -5.98 -10.40
C HIS A 42 -0.36 -5.61 -11.46
N ILE A 43 0.92 -5.84 -11.18
CA ILE A 43 2.01 -5.50 -12.11
C ILE A 43 2.37 -6.71 -12.95
N THR A 44 2.66 -7.84 -12.28
CA THR A 44 2.89 -9.14 -12.89
C THR A 44 2.12 -10.18 -12.07
N PRO A 45 2.06 -11.45 -12.48
CA PRO A 45 1.36 -12.47 -11.69
C PRO A 45 1.87 -12.65 -10.25
N ASP A 46 3.11 -12.20 -9.95
CA ASP A 46 3.71 -12.32 -8.63
C ASP A 46 4.12 -10.96 -8.02
N LYS A 47 3.75 -9.85 -8.65
CA LYS A 47 4.12 -8.50 -8.18
C LYS A 47 2.92 -7.57 -8.15
N GLY A 48 2.75 -6.89 -7.03
CA GLY A 48 1.70 -5.91 -6.83
C GLY A 48 2.24 -4.57 -6.32
N LEU A 49 1.40 -3.55 -6.36
CA LEU A 49 1.71 -2.21 -5.88
C LEU A 49 0.50 -1.66 -5.14
N GLY A 50 0.71 -1.16 -3.92
CA GLY A 50 -0.33 -0.48 -3.16
C GLY A 50 0.07 0.96 -2.91
N ILE A 51 -0.85 1.90 -3.13
CA ILE A 51 -0.60 3.32 -2.89
C ILE A 51 -1.65 3.87 -1.94
N PHE A 52 -1.19 4.36 -0.78
CA PHE A 52 -1.99 5.10 0.19
C PHE A 52 -1.80 6.58 -0.05
N THR A 53 -2.87 7.32 -0.27
CA THR A 53 -2.80 8.78 -0.46
C THR A 53 -3.46 9.48 0.72
N PHE A 54 -2.70 10.34 1.41
CA PHE A 54 -3.16 11.10 2.58
C PHE A 54 -3.32 12.58 2.25
N ASN A 55 -4.23 13.24 2.99
CA ASN A 55 -4.54 14.66 2.79
C ASN A 55 -3.40 15.59 3.24
N ASN A 56 -2.57 15.17 4.21
CA ASN A 56 -1.42 15.94 4.67
C ASN A 56 -0.31 15.05 5.19
N GLN A 57 0.86 15.64 5.37
CA GLN A 57 2.06 14.92 5.80
C GLN A 57 1.94 14.38 7.22
N THR A 58 1.30 15.12 8.11
CA THR A 58 1.13 14.69 9.50
C THR A 58 0.36 13.38 9.58
N ASN A 59 -0.74 13.27 8.84
CA ASN A 59 -1.54 12.05 8.80
C ASN A 59 -0.78 10.89 8.17
N MET A 60 -0.03 11.15 7.09
CA MET A 60 0.82 10.13 6.49
C MET A 60 1.84 9.60 7.50
N GLN A 61 2.56 10.48 8.20
CA GLN A 61 3.58 10.10 9.18
C GLN A 61 2.96 9.35 10.36
N LYS A 62 1.77 9.77 10.79
CA LYS A 62 1.04 9.11 11.88
C LYS A 62 0.81 7.63 11.61
N HIS A 63 0.50 7.26 10.38
CA HIS A 63 0.18 5.87 10.01
C HIS A 63 1.33 5.09 9.43
N LEU A 64 2.50 5.71 9.24
CA LEU A 64 3.65 5.05 8.64
C LEU A 64 4.13 3.84 9.45
N SER A 65 4.19 3.99 10.77
CA SER A 65 4.59 2.91 11.68
C SER A 65 3.62 1.73 11.62
N ASP A 66 2.32 2.03 11.59
CA ASP A 66 1.28 0.98 11.52
C ASP A 66 1.36 0.20 10.20
N ILE A 67 1.59 0.90 9.10
CA ILE A 67 1.73 0.27 7.79
C ILE A 67 2.99 -0.59 7.73
N LYS A 68 4.10 -0.12 8.30
CA LYS A 68 5.33 -0.92 8.40
C LYS A 68 5.12 -2.20 9.20
N SER A 69 4.42 -2.12 10.33
CA SER A 69 4.11 -3.28 11.15
C SER A 69 3.21 -4.27 10.42
N PHE A 70 2.19 -3.76 9.75
CA PHE A 70 1.30 -4.59 8.93
C PHE A 70 2.08 -5.29 7.82
N ASN A 71 2.95 -4.56 7.13
CA ASN A 71 3.75 -5.12 6.04
C ASN A 71 4.65 -6.27 6.52
N LYS A 72 5.26 -6.12 7.70
CA LYS A 72 6.12 -7.17 8.25
C LYS A 72 5.34 -8.43 8.53
N ASP A 73 4.16 -8.31 9.16
CA ASP A 73 3.29 -9.45 9.42
C ASP A 73 2.81 -10.09 8.12
N TYR A 74 2.47 -9.27 7.14
CA TYR A 74 2.03 -9.73 5.82
C TYR A 74 3.14 -10.48 5.08
N GLU A 75 4.39 -10.00 5.14
CA GLU A 75 5.55 -10.70 4.56
C GLU A 75 5.71 -12.10 5.14
N ASP A 76 5.55 -12.21 6.46
CA ASP A 76 5.68 -13.50 7.15
C ASP A 76 4.55 -14.47 6.78
N ARG A 77 3.33 -13.94 6.61
CA ARG A 77 2.17 -14.77 6.28
C ARG A 77 2.17 -15.28 4.85
N PHE A 78 2.61 -14.45 3.91
CA PHE A 78 2.41 -14.72 2.49
C PHE A 78 3.71 -14.89 1.71
N SER A 79 4.83 -15.09 2.41
CA SER A 79 6.15 -15.33 1.80
C SER A 79 6.43 -14.34 0.67
N CYS A 80 6.42 -13.05 1.02
CA CYS A 80 6.64 -11.98 0.07
C CYS A 80 7.65 -10.98 0.62
N LYS A 81 8.12 -10.08 -0.25
CA LYS A 81 8.98 -8.95 0.09
C LYS A 81 8.26 -7.66 -0.23
N ILE A 82 8.22 -6.74 0.74
CA ILE A 82 7.58 -5.45 0.57
C ILE A 82 8.61 -4.34 0.69
N THR A 83 8.67 -3.49 -0.33
CA THR A 83 9.47 -2.28 -0.32
C THR A 83 8.53 -1.10 -0.10
N LEU A 84 8.82 -0.27 0.90
CA LEU A 84 8.00 0.89 1.23
C LEU A 84 8.75 2.17 0.93
N ASP A 85 8.09 3.07 0.20
CA ASP A 85 8.56 4.42 -0.08
C ASP A 85 7.51 5.44 0.31
N THR A 86 7.92 6.67 0.61
CA THR A 86 7.02 7.80 0.79
C THR A 86 7.27 8.79 -0.31
N GLY A 87 6.23 9.52 -0.71
CA GLY A 87 6.35 10.50 -1.77
C GLY A 87 5.34 11.62 -1.62
N ILE A 88 5.63 12.74 -2.31
CA ILE A 88 4.75 13.89 -2.38
C ILE A 88 4.34 14.04 -3.84
N ALA A 89 3.02 14.21 -4.08
CA ALA A 89 2.53 14.43 -5.43
C ALA A 89 3.13 15.73 -6.00
N ASN A 90 3.59 15.65 -7.26
CA ASN A 90 4.13 16.80 -7.94
C ASN A 90 2.98 17.54 -8.64
N PRO A 91 2.58 18.73 -8.15
CA PRO A 91 1.44 19.45 -8.73
C PRO A 91 1.69 19.95 -10.15
N ASP A 92 2.96 20.08 -10.55
CA ASP A 92 3.32 20.54 -11.90
C ASP A 92 3.20 19.43 -12.95
N LEU A 93 3.07 18.19 -12.52
CA LEU A 93 2.93 17.01 -13.37
C LEU A 93 1.65 16.26 -13.05
N TYR A 94 0.54 17.00 -13.05
CA TYR A 94 -0.79 16.46 -12.78
C TYR A 94 -1.72 16.73 -13.96
N TYR A 95 -2.42 15.69 -14.40
CA TYR A 95 -3.44 15.81 -15.44
C TYR A 95 -4.69 15.06 -15.01
N LYS A 96 -5.82 15.72 -15.17
CA LYS A 96 -7.14 15.12 -14.97
C LYS A 96 -7.99 15.38 -16.21
N ALA A 97 -8.48 14.32 -16.82
CA ALA A 97 -9.36 14.40 -18.00
C ALA A 97 -10.71 15.06 -17.66
#